data_c306607facbd7edb5fae8db56bde46e3
#
_entry.id   c306607facbd7edb5fae8db56bde46e3
#
_cell.length_a   1.000
_cell.length_b   1.000
_cell.length_c   1.000
_cell.angle_alpha   90.00
_cell.angle_beta   90.00
_cell.angle_gamma   90.00
#
_symmetry.space_group_name_H-M   'P 1'
#
loop_
_entity.id
_entity.type
_entity.pdbx_description
1 polymer ?
#
loop_
_entity_poly.entity_id
_entity_poly.type
_entity_poly.pdbx_seq_one_letter_code
_entity_poly.pdbx_strand_id
1 'polypeptide(L)'
;MTRIHRTATHSVTAVVIVGLAAAAIALRIRTPAVRTGLTCAAAYATHLLSDWLGADRSLPYGLQLLWPLDRRWFIASWTIFTEIERRQLFTHAVIRENLKAAALEVAIFAPMLAAMAILRLKRIGAADHTGQDASRA
;
A
#
# COMPACT_ATOMS: atom_id res chain seq x y z
N MET A 1 -16.91 -15.97 3.39
CA MET A 1 -15.74 -15.56 2.56
C MET A 1 -14.68 -14.74 3.30
N THR A 2 -14.93 -14.21 4.47
CA THR A 2 -14.06 -13.26 5.20
C THR A 2 -12.81 -13.88 5.87
N ARG A 3 -12.78 -15.17 6.18
CA ARG A 3 -11.64 -15.79 6.90
C ARG A 3 -10.37 -15.93 6.06
N ILE A 4 -10.47 -16.26 4.79
CA ILE A 4 -9.29 -16.44 3.91
C ILE A 4 -8.65 -15.09 3.57
N HIS A 5 -9.45 -14.05 3.41
CA HIS A 5 -8.98 -12.72 3.03
C HIS A 5 -8.05 -12.08 4.08
N ARG A 6 -8.32 -12.28 5.38
CA ARG A 6 -7.53 -11.70 6.49
C ARG A 6 -6.40 -12.60 7.01
N THR A 7 -6.16 -13.73 6.35
CA THR A 7 -5.10 -14.68 6.71
C THR A 7 -3.99 -14.68 5.67
N ALA A 8 -4.03 -15.61 4.72
CA ALA A 8 -2.96 -15.84 3.76
C ALA A 8 -2.60 -14.61 2.91
N THR A 9 -3.61 -13.86 2.44
CA THR A 9 -3.39 -12.67 1.60
C THR A 9 -2.99 -11.43 2.39
N HIS A 10 -3.23 -11.38 3.71
CA HIS A 10 -2.86 -10.24 4.57
C HIS A 10 -1.75 -10.64 5.55
N SER A 11 -0.68 -11.21 4.99
CA SER A 11 0.50 -11.67 5.75
C SER A 11 1.80 -11.15 5.13
N VAL A 12 2.86 -11.11 5.92
CA VAL A 12 4.21 -10.81 5.45
C VAL A 12 4.65 -11.81 4.37
N THR A 13 4.21 -13.07 4.48
CA THR A 13 4.45 -14.09 3.44
C THR A 13 3.89 -13.67 2.09
N ALA A 14 2.68 -13.09 2.07
CA ALA A 14 2.09 -12.59 0.82
C ALA A 14 2.90 -11.43 0.23
N VAL A 15 3.43 -10.52 1.05
CA VAL A 15 4.34 -9.44 0.60
C VAL A 15 5.55 -10.03 -0.13
N VAL A 16 6.18 -11.05 0.45
CA VAL A 16 7.34 -11.72 -0.15
C VAL A 16 6.97 -12.40 -1.47
N ILE A 17 5.86 -13.14 -1.49
CA ILE A 17 5.38 -13.83 -2.71
C ILE A 17 5.10 -12.82 -3.82
N VAL A 18 4.41 -11.71 -3.54
CA VAL A 18 4.11 -10.66 -4.53
C VAL A 18 5.41 -10.05 -5.07
N GLY A 19 6.38 -9.76 -4.20
CA GLY A 19 7.67 -9.23 -4.62
C GLY A 19 8.44 -10.19 -5.52
N LEU A 20 8.51 -11.47 -5.15
CA LEU A 20 9.20 -12.50 -5.95
C LEU A 20 8.49 -12.74 -7.28
N ALA A 21 7.17 -12.80 -7.30
CA ALA A 21 6.40 -12.96 -8.53
C ALA A 21 6.62 -11.77 -9.49
N ALA A 22 6.58 -10.55 -8.96
CA ALA A 22 6.85 -9.34 -9.74
C ALA A 22 8.28 -9.32 -10.30
N ALA A 23 9.28 -9.74 -9.51
CA ALA A 23 10.66 -9.87 -9.96
C ALA A 23 10.80 -10.93 -11.06
N ALA A 24 10.15 -12.08 -10.93
CA ALA A 24 10.16 -13.13 -11.93
C ALA A 24 9.52 -12.69 -13.26
N ILE A 25 8.40 -11.95 -13.19
CA ILE A 25 7.76 -11.36 -14.37
C ILE A 25 8.71 -10.34 -15.01
N ALA A 26 9.31 -9.45 -14.21
CA ALA A 26 10.24 -8.44 -14.68
C ALA A 26 11.43 -9.04 -15.43
N LEU A 27 11.99 -10.16 -14.97
CA LEU A 27 13.03 -10.91 -15.67
C LEU A 27 12.58 -11.36 -17.07
N ARG A 28 11.34 -11.87 -17.18
CA ARG A 28 10.78 -12.32 -18.45
C ARG A 28 10.58 -11.20 -19.47
N ILE A 29 10.19 -10.01 -19.00
CA ILE A 29 9.98 -8.84 -19.85
C ILE A 29 11.21 -7.93 -19.93
N ARG A 30 12.36 -8.40 -19.44
CA ARG A 30 13.67 -7.71 -19.50
C ARG A 30 13.69 -6.32 -18.85
N THR A 31 12.98 -6.16 -17.74
CA THR A 31 13.02 -4.96 -16.90
C THR A 31 13.81 -5.21 -15.60
N PRO A 32 14.23 -4.16 -14.87
CA PRO A 32 15.02 -4.30 -13.64
C PRO A 32 14.27 -5.11 -12.54
N ALA A 33 14.55 -6.41 -12.45
CA ALA A 33 13.81 -7.37 -11.63
C ALA A 33 13.79 -7.01 -10.14
N VAL A 34 14.97 -6.71 -9.56
CA VAL A 34 15.09 -6.37 -8.14
C VAL A 34 14.27 -5.12 -7.81
N ARG A 35 14.42 -4.07 -8.63
CA ARG A 35 13.68 -2.82 -8.44
C ARG A 35 12.17 -3.04 -8.53
N THR A 36 11.71 -3.78 -9.53
CA THR A 36 10.28 -4.08 -9.73
C THR A 36 9.74 -4.91 -8.57
N GLY A 37 10.45 -5.97 -8.18
CA GLY A 37 10.06 -6.82 -7.06
C GLY A 37 9.96 -6.06 -5.74
N LEU A 38 10.99 -5.26 -5.40
CA LEU A 38 10.98 -4.44 -4.19
C LEU A 38 9.87 -3.38 -4.21
N THR A 39 9.59 -2.75 -5.35
CA THR A 39 8.51 -1.77 -5.47
C THR A 39 7.15 -2.41 -5.25
N CYS A 40 6.89 -3.57 -5.85
CA CYS A 40 5.63 -4.29 -5.66
C CYS A 40 5.49 -4.82 -4.23
N ALA A 41 6.56 -5.34 -3.64
CA ALA A 41 6.56 -5.76 -2.24
C ALA A 41 6.28 -4.59 -1.29
N ALA A 42 6.92 -3.43 -1.50
CA ALA A 42 6.70 -2.24 -0.70
C ALA A 42 5.26 -1.72 -0.84
N ALA A 43 4.71 -1.67 -2.06
CA ALA A 43 3.32 -1.27 -2.29
C ALA A 43 2.33 -2.22 -1.59
N TYR A 44 2.59 -3.52 -1.62
CA TYR A 44 1.76 -4.50 -0.91
C TYR A 44 1.91 -4.39 0.61
N ALA A 45 3.12 -4.13 1.11
CA ALA A 45 3.37 -3.91 2.53
C ALA A 45 2.68 -2.65 3.07
N THR A 46 2.61 -1.57 2.28
CA THR A 46 1.85 -0.36 2.67
C THR A 46 0.36 -0.62 2.77
N HIS A 47 -0.22 -1.44 1.87
CA HIS A 47 -1.59 -1.89 1.98
C HIS A 47 -1.82 -2.69 3.28
N LEU A 48 -0.95 -3.66 3.55
CA LEU A 48 -1.02 -4.47 4.77
C LEU A 48 -0.90 -3.62 6.04
N LEU A 49 -0.03 -2.62 6.03
CA LEU A 49 0.14 -1.66 7.12
C LEU A 49 -1.12 -0.81 7.31
N SER A 50 -1.72 -0.34 6.22
CA SER A 50 -2.96 0.43 6.27
C SER A 50 -4.12 -0.38 6.88
N ASP A 51 -4.23 -1.65 6.51
CA ASP A 51 -5.23 -2.55 7.07
C ASP A 51 -4.99 -2.84 8.56
N TRP A 52 -3.72 -2.99 8.96
CA TRP A 52 -3.37 -3.19 10.37
C TRP A 52 -3.66 -1.94 11.23
N LEU A 53 -3.49 -0.75 10.67
CA LEU A 53 -3.79 0.54 11.30
C LEU A 53 -5.26 0.96 11.13
N GLY A 54 -6.05 0.20 10.39
CA GLY A 54 -7.47 0.42 10.20
C GLY A 54 -8.31 -0.02 11.39
N ALA A 55 -9.42 0.68 11.63
CA ALA A 55 -10.41 0.24 12.60
C ALA A 55 -11.07 -1.06 12.11
N ASP A 56 -11.01 -2.10 12.93
CA ASP A 56 -11.65 -3.38 12.63
C ASP A 56 -12.82 -3.65 13.58
N ARG A 57 -14.02 -3.68 13.04
CA ARG A 57 -15.26 -3.90 13.78
C ARG A 57 -15.85 -5.29 13.60
N SER A 58 -15.19 -6.16 12.82
CA SER A 58 -15.70 -7.50 12.52
C SER A 58 -14.79 -8.61 13.02
N LEU A 59 -15.38 -9.61 13.67
CA LEU A 59 -14.67 -10.78 14.19
C LEU A 59 -14.20 -11.73 13.07
N PRO A 60 -13.01 -12.34 13.21
CA PRO A 60 -11.99 -12.08 14.23
C PRO A 60 -11.26 -10.76 13.94
N TYR A 61 -10.96 -9.99 15.02
CA TYR A 61 -10.29 -8.68 14.88
C TYR A 61 -8.84 -8.82 14.46
N GLY A 62 -8.40 -7.94 13.55
CA GLY A 62 -7.02 -7.87 13.10
C GLY A 62 -6.66 -8.78 11.93
N LEU A 63 -5.36 -8.99 11.73
CA LEU A 63 -4.75 -9.71 10.62
C LEU A 63 -3.84 -10.81 11.14
N GLN A 64 -3.72 -11.92 10.42
CA GLN A 64 -2.69 -12.94 10.69
C GLN A 64 -1.38 -12.59 9.98
N LEU A 65 -0.69 -11.55 10.48
CA LEU A 65 0.49 -10.98 9.84
C LEU A 65 1.61 -11.99 9.58
N LEU A 66 1.78 -12.97 10.48
CA LEU A 66 2.87 -13.96 10.40
C LEU A 66 2.42 -15.32 9.82
N TRP A 67 1.22 -15.39 9.23
CA TRP A 67 0.76 -16.61 8.57
C TRP A 67 1.74 -17.05 7.46
N PRO A 68 2.06 -18.34 7.27
CA PRO A 68 1.57 -19.52 7.99
C PRO A 68 2.34 -19.88 9.27
N LEU A 69 3.43 -19.16 9.59
CA LEU A 69 4.34 -19.47 10.71
C LEU A 69 3.66 -19.27 12.06
N ASP A 70 2.85 -18.24 12.19
CA ASP A 70 2.05 -17.93 13.38
C ASP A 70 0.63 -17.58 12.94
N ARG A 71 -0.36 -18.17 13.63
CA ARG A 71 -1.79 -17.99 13.33
C ARG A 71 -2.47 -17.00 14.29
N ARG A 72 -1.71 -16.33 15.14
CA ARG A 72 -2.24 -15.30 16.03
C ARG A 72 -2.75 -14.10 15.22
N TRP A 73 -3.77 -13.47 15.75
CA TRP A 73 -4.35 -12.26 15.20
C TRP A 73 -3.65 -11.05 15.80
N PHE A 74 -3.18 -10.18 14.95
CA PHE A 74 -2.51 -8.93 15.31
C PHE A 74 -3.44 -7.77 15.00
N ILE A 75 -3.67 -6.92 16.00
CA ILE A 75 -4.44 -5.69 15.87
C ILE A 75 -3.64 -4.55 16.49
N ALA A 76 -3.67 -3.38 15.86
CA ALA A 76 -3.10 -2.20 16.46
C ALA A 76 -3.96 -1.73 17.65
N SER A 77 -3.30 -1.32 18.74
CA SER A 77 -3.97 -0.76 19.90
C SER A 77 -4.56 0.63 19.65
N TRP A 78 -4.18 1.26 18.56
CA TRP A 78 -4.65 2.55 18.07
C TRP A 78 -4.89 2.47 16.56
N THR A 79 -5.93 3.13 16.10
CA THR A 79 -6.33 3.12 14.69
C THR A 79 -6.25 4.53 14.12
N ILE A 80 -5.61 4.66 12.94
CA ILE A 80 -5.56 5.92 12.19
C ILE A 80 -6.71 5.98 11.20
N PHE A 81 -6.98 4.86 10.53
CA PHE A 81 -7.98 4.79 9.46
C PHE A 81 -9.31 4.30 10.01
N THR A 82 -10.38 4.98 9.64
CA THR A 82 -11.74 4.60 9.99
C THR A 82 -12.24 3.56 9.01
N GLU A 83 -12.92 2.51 9.50
CA GLU A 83 -13.55 1.53 8.63
C GLU A 83 -14.62 2.19 7.74
N ILE A 84 -14.58 1.89 6.43
CA ILE A 84 -15.62 2.32 5.49
C ILE A 84 -16.84 1.43 5.71
N GLU A 85 -17.96 2.04 6.12
CA GLU A 85 -19.22 1.32 6.26
C GLU A 85 -19.78 0.97 4.87
N ARG A 86 -19.98 -0.31 4.62
CA ARG A 86 -20.46 -0.84 3.34
C ARG A 86 -21.94 -1.21 3.34
N ARG A 87 -22.57 -1.18 4.53
CA ARG A 87 -24.00 -1.40 4.67
C ARG A 87 -24.70 -0.05 4.59
N GLN A 88 -25.86 -0.03 3.96
CA GLN A 88 -26.69 1.17 3.84
C GLN A 88 -25.97 2.39 3.21
N LEU A 89 -25.19 2.16 2.15
CA LEU A 89 -24.33 3.15 1.49
C LEU A 89 -25.06 4.47 1.09
N PHE A 90 -26.36 4.42 0.91
CA PHE A 90 -27.18 5.58 0.50
C PHE A 90 -27.76 6.37 1.68
N THR A 91 -27.44 6.02 2.92
CA THR A 91 -27.87 6.79 4.07
C THR A 91 -26.95 8.00 4.26
N HIS A 92 -27.53 9.20 4.47
CA HIS A 92 -26.75 10.44 4.66
C HIS A 92 -25.67 10.32 5.76
N ALA A 93 -25.97 9.62 6.85
CA ALA A 93 -25.01 9.39 7.92
C ALA A 93 -23.81 8.56 7.44
N VAL A 94 -24.04 7.48 6.69
CA VAL A 94 -22.99 6.61 6.17
C VAL A 94 -22.16 7.33 5.11
N ILE A 95 -22.80 8.08 4.20
CA ILE A 95 -22.10 8.89 3.20
C ILE A 95 -21.16 9.89 3.92
N ARG A 96 -21.65 10.58 4.93
CA ARG A 96 -20.83 11.56 5.68
C ARG A 96 -19.63 10.90 6.36
N GLU A 97 -19.81 9.77 7.02
CA GLU A 97 -18.71 9.06 7.69
C GLU A 97 -17.69 8.49 6.68
N ASN A 98 -18.16 7.94 5.58
CA ASN A 98 -17.28 7.46 4.51
C ASN A 98 -16.50 8.61 3.84
N LEU A 99 -17.12 9.79 3.67
CA LEU A 99 -16.42 10.98 3.17
C LEU A 99 -15.34 11.48 4.13
N LYS A 100 -15.59 11.42 5.45
CA LYS A 100 -14.55 11.76 6.44
C LYS A 100 -13.39 10.77 6.38
N ALA A 101 -13.66 9.47 6.28
CA ALA A 101 -12.64 8.45 6.12
C ALA A 101 -11.79 8.71 4.87
N ALA A 102 -12.44 8.92 3.72
CA ALA A 102 -11.76 9.22 2.46
C ALA A 102 -10.96 10.53 2.53
N ALA A 103 -11.49 11.58 3.15
CA ALA A 103 -10.79 12.85 3.33
C ALA A 103 -9.53 12.69 4.19
N LEU A 104 -9.59 11.88 5.25
CA LEU A 104 -8.44 11.56 6.09
C LEU A 104 -7.36 10.81 5.30
N GLU A 105 -7.74 9.80 4.52
CA GLU A 105 -6.81 9.06 3.66
C GLU A 105 -6.14 10.00 2.64
N VAL A 106 -6.90 10.84 1.96
CA VAL A 106 -6.36 11.83 1.02
C VAL A 106 -5.42 12.79 1.73
N ALA A 107 -5.77 13.29 2.92
CA ALA A 107 -4.93 14.20 3.68
C ALA A 107 -3.58 13.57 4.08
N ILE A 108 -3.54 12.27 4.33
CA ILE A 108 -2.31 11.54 4.67
C ILE A 108 -1.49 11.22 3.42
N PHE A 109 -2.11 10.69 2.37
CA PHE A 109 -1.39 10.17 1.22
C PHE A 109 -1.06 11.23 0.15
N ALA A 110 -1.90 12.24 -0.04
CA ALA A 110 -1.67 13.26 -1.06
C ALA A 110 -0.37 14.05 -0.87
N PRO A 111 0.01 14.51 0.36
CA PRO A 111 1.30 15.17 0.57
C PRO A 111 2.49 14.25 0.26
N MET A 112 2.41 12.96 0.59
CA MET A 112 3.46 11.99 0.28
C MET A 112 3.62 11.81 -1.24
N LEU A 113 2.51 11.65 -1.95
CA LEU A 113 2.51 11.52 -3.40
C LEU A 113 3.03 12.79 -4.08
N ALA A 114 2.62 13.97 -3.61
CA ALA A 114 3.10 15.25 -4.11
C ALA A 114 4.61 15.40 -3.90
N ALA A 115 5.12 15.08 -2.72
CA ALA A 115 6.56 15.10 -2.43
C ALA A 115 7.34 14.13 -3.35
N MET A 116 6.85 12.92 -3.54
CA MET A 116 7.46 11.94 -4.45
C MET A 116 7.45 12.44 -5.91
N ALA A 117 6.36 13.04 -6.37
CA ALA A 117 6.25 13.59 -7.71
C ALA A 117 7.23 14.75 -7.91
N ILE A 118 7.34 15.67 -6.97
CA ILE A 118 8.29 16.79 -7.01
C ILE A 118 9.73 16.28 -7.05
N LEU A 119 10.08 15.33 -6.21
CA LEU A 119 11.42 14.73 -6.19
C LEU A 119 11.75 14.05 -7.51
N ARG A 120 10.79 13.35 -8.12
CA ARG A 120 10.95 12.72 -9.42
C ARG A 120 11.18 13.75 -10.54
N LEU A 121 10.37 14.80 -10.57
CA LEU A 121 10.51 15.87 -11.57
C LEU A 121 11.85 16.59 -11.45
N LYS A 122 12.31 16.89 -10.24
CA LYS A 122 13.65 17.48 -10.02
C LYS A 122 14.78 16.59 -10.51
N ARG A 123 14.68 15.26 -10.35
CA ARG A 123 15.70 14.31 -10.85
C ARG A 123 15.74 14.26 -12.38
N ILE A 124 14.57 14.31 -13.03
CA ILE A 124 14.50 14.33 -14.50
C ILE A 124 15.09 15.61 -15.03
N GLY A 125 14.72 16.77 -14.50
CA GLY A 125 15.28 18.06 -14.92
C GLY A 125 16.79 18.17 -14.72
N ALA A 126 17.33 17.63 -13.63
CA ALA A 126 18.77 17.59 -13.40
C ALA A 126 19.53 16.70 -14.42
N ALA A 127 18.92 15.59 -14.84
CA ALA A 127 19.52 14.71 -15.85
C ALA A 127 19.56 15.37 -17.24
N ASP A 128 18.54 16.14 -17.61
CA ASP A 128 18.48 16.85 -18.89
C ASP A 128 19.53 17.94 -18.97
N HIS A 129 19.77 18.70 -17.90
CA HIS A 129 20.82 19.72 -17.87
C HIS A 129 22.24 19.15 -18.04
N THR A 130 22.51 18.00 -17.37
CA THR A 130 23.83 17.33 -17.49
C THR A 130 24.07 16.78 -18.90
N GLY A 131 23.03 16.33 -19.59
CA GLY A 131 23.10 15.84 -20.96
C GLY A 131 23.36 16.97 -22.00
N GLN A 132 22.79 18.16 -21.77
CA GLN A 132 23.00 19.33 -22.64
C GLN A 132 24.41 19.90 -22.51
N ASP A 133 25.00 19.92 -21.32
CA ASP A 133 26.36 20.41 -21.10
C ASP A 133 27.41 19.46 -21.74
N ALA A 134 27.18 18.15 -21.66
CA ALA A 134 28.05 17.16 -22.30
C ALA A 134 28.02 17.19 -23.84
N SER A 135 26.96 17.72 -24.45
CA SER A 135 26.84 17.84 -25.91
C SER A 135 27.45 19.13 -26.47
N ARG A 136 27.82 20.08 -25.60
CA ARG A 136 28.40 21.37 -25.96
C ARG A 136 29.94 21.45 -25.79
N ALA A 137 30.51 20.46 -25.14
CA ALA A 137 31.96 20.30 -24.93
C ALA A 137 32.57 19.38 -25.98
#